data_5a6b6b1090af80255916426e17bfdad6
#
_entry.id   5a6b6b1090af80255916426e17bfdad6
#
_cell.length_a   1.000
_cell.length_b   1.000
_cell.length_c   1.000
_cell.angle_alpha   90.00
_cell.angle_beta   90.00
_cell.angle_gamma   90.00
#
_symmetry.space_group_name_H-M   'P 1'
#
loop_
_entity.id
_entity.type
_entity.pdbx_description
1 polymer ?
#
loop_
_entity_poly.entity_id
_entity_poly.type
_entity_poly.pdbx_seq_one_letter_code
_entity_poly.pdbx_strand_id
1 'polypeptide(L)'
;MVEAKLILTLFHILGTVLGVGGATMAEIFFLKAIRDGVIDPIETSFLRTTYSVIRIGLFIIIFSGIGYLLLYRLTGVDWYLLSDKYWAKMSITLIILLNAVLIQMRSIPMWLGGAISLTSWYFAMFLGIWRGLDMTFSEILGVYVAAVLIVAYVLHLIKKIMCERYKKCKI
;
A
#
# COMPACT_ATOMS: atom_id res chain seq x y z
N MET A 1 19.02 20.15 12.98
CA MET A 1 18.13 19.01 13.36
C MET A 1 16.67 19.22 12.95
N VAL A 2 16.05 20.38 13.22
CA VAL A 2 14.67 20.67 12.82
C VAL A 2 14.49 20.59 11.30
N GLU A 3 15.40 21.15 10.52
CA GLU A 3 15.38 21.13 9.05
C GLU A 3 15.45 19.71 8.48
N ALA A 4 16.34 18.87 9.01
CA ALA A 4 16.45 17.48 8.56
C ALA A 4 15.15 16.70 8.80
N LYS A 5 14.52 16.89 9.96
CA LYS A 5 13.23 16.29 10.28
C LYS A 5 12.13 16.79 9.33
N LEU A 6 12.12 18.09 9.01
CA LEU A 6 11.16 18.67 8.07
C LEU A 6 11.31 18.06 6.67
N ILE A 7 12.54 17.97 6.17
CA ILE A 7 12.84 17.38 4.86
C ILE A 7 12.38 15.92 4.81
N LEU A 8 12.74 15.12 5.83
CA LEU A 8 12.29 13.73 5.92
C LEU A 8 10.77 13.59 5.96
N THR A 9 10.09 14.52 6.68
CA THR A 9 8.62 14.54 6.75
C THR A 9 8.02 14.81 5.38
N LEU A 10 8.55 15.80 4.63
CA LEU A 10 8.06 16.13 3.29
C LEU A 10 8.22 14.96 2.32
N PHE A 11 9.39 14.32 2.30
CA PHE A 11 9.60 13.12 1.49
C PHE A 11 8.68 11.98 1.90
N HIS A 12 8.49 11.75 3.20
CA HIS A 12 7.62 10.69 3.69
C HIS A 12 6.14 10.92 3.29
N ILE A 13 5.66 12.16 3.40
CA ILE A 13 4.31 12.54 2.94
C ILE A 13 4.20 12.37 1.43
N LEU A 14 5.17 12.84 0.66
CA LEU A 14 5.19 12.68 -0.80
C LEU A 14 5.13 11.20 -1.22
N GLY A 15 5.95 10.36 -0.59
CA GLY A 15 5.92 8.91 -0.83
C GLY A 15 4.56 8.28 -0.50
N THR A 16 3.93 8.71 0.61
CA THR A 16 2.60 8.25 1.01
C THR A 16 1.52 8.66 0.00
N VAL A 17 1.54 9.92 -0.47
CA VAL A 17 0.60 10.42 -1.47
C VAL A 17 0.73 9.65 -2.79
N LEU A 18 1.96 9.42 -3.26
CA LEU A 18 2.20 8.64 -4.47
C LEU A 18 1.76 7.18 -4.32
N GLY A 19 2.02 6.58 -3.16
CA GLY A 19 1.63 5.20 -2.88
C GLY A 19 0.12 5.01 -2.77
N VAL A 20 -0.56 5.82 -1.94
CA VAL A 20 -2.02 5.76 -1.76
C VAL A 20 -2.75 6.12 -3.05
N GLY A 21 -2.38 7.25 -3.68
CA GLY A 21 -2.97 7.69 -4.94
C GLY A 21 -2.75 6.67 -6.06
N GLY A 22 -1.52 6.16 -6.17
CA GLY A 22 -1.17 5.14 -7.15
C GLY A 22 -1.93 3.83 -6.93
N ALA A 23 -2.04 3.33 -5.69
CA ALA A 23 -2.79 2.11 -5.38
C ALA A 23 -4.29 2.27 -5.71
N THR A 24 -4.87 3.44 -5.41
CA THR A 24 -6.25 3.77 -5.74
C THR A 24 -6.47 3.77 -7.26
N MET A 25 -5.59 4.44 -8.02
CA MET A 25 -5.68 4.51 -9.47
C MET A 25 -5.45 3.15 -10.12
N ALA A 26 -4.51 2.34 -9.61
CA ALA A 26 -4.28 0.99 -10.10
C ALA A 26 -5.54 0.13 -9.99
N GLU A 27 -6.26 0.21 -8.87
CA GLU A 27 -7.49 -0.55 -8.66
C GLU A 27 -8.62 -0.06 -9.57
N ILE A 28 -8.80 1.25 -9.72
CA ILE A 28 -9.78 1.83 -10.64
C ILE A 28 -9.51 1.39 -12.09
N PHE A 29 -8.26 1.47 -12.53
CA PHE A 29 -7.89 1.05 -13.89
C PHE A 29 -8.05 -0.46 -14.09
N PHE A 30 -7.69 -1.27 -13.09
CA PHE A 30 -7.90 -2.70 -13.12
C PHE A 30 -9.38 -3.07 -13.24
N LEU A 31 -10.25 -2.46 -12.42
CA LEU A 31 -11.70 -2.67 -12.49
C LEU A 31 -12.28 -2.23 -13.84
N LYS A 32 -11.78 -1.15 -14.43
CA LYS A 32 -12.18 -0.73 -15.77
C LYS A 32 -11.74 -1.75 -16.83
N ALA A 33 -10.48 -2.19 -16.77
CA ALA A 33 -9.90 -3.11 -17.74
C ALA A 33 -10.59 -4.49 -17.77
N ILE A 34 -11.06 -4.99 -16.61
CA ILE A 34 -11.78 -6.27 -16.57
C ILE A 34 -13.25 -6.17 -17.00
N ARG A 35 -13.75 -4.98 -17.27
CA ARG A 35 -15.18 -4.74 -17.56
C ARG A 35 -15.66 -5.44 -18.83
N ASP A 36 -14.86 -5.46 -19.88
CA ASP A 36 -15.16 -6.13 -21.15
C ASP A 36 -14.52 -7.53 -21.29
N GLY A 37 -13.75 -7.95 -20.27
CA GLY A 37 -13.11 -9.26 -20.17
C GLY A 37 -11.81 -9.39 -20.96
N VAL A 38 -11.30 -8.30 -21.56
CA VAL A 38 -10.04 -8.27 -22.30
C VAL A 38 -9.25 -7.04 -21.86
N ILE A 39 -8.02 -7.25 -21.42
CA ILE A 39 -7.13 -6.12 -21.06
C ILE A 39 -6.38 -5.68 -22.31
N ASP A 40 -6.73 -4.51 -22.81
CA ASP A 40 -6.11 -3.92 -24.00
C ASP A 40 -4.67 -3.44 -23.75
N PRO A 41 -3.83 -3.31 -24.80
CA PRO A 41 -2.45 -2.79 -24.68
C PRO A 41 -2.40 -1.40 -24.04
N ILE A 42 -3.39 -0.53 -24.29
CA ILE A 42 -3.50 0.81 -23.72
C ILE A 42 -3.74 0.72 -22.21
N GLU A 43 -4.68 -0.12 -21.78
CA GLU A 43 -4.98 -0.35 -20.37
C GLU A 43 -3.79 -0.96 -19.61
N THR A 44 -3.09 -1.90 -20.25
CA THR A 44 -1.83 -2.45 -19.73
C THR A 44 -0.79 -1.36 -19.54
N SER A 45 -0.69 -0.39 -20.47
CA SER A 45 0.23 0.74 -20.36
C SER A 45 -0.10 1.64 -19.17
N PHE A 46 -1.38 1.96 -18.95
CA PHE A 46 -1.83 2.74 -17.78
C PHE A 46 -1.53 2.02 -16.47
N LEU A 47 -1.83 0.74 -16.37
CA LEU A 47 -1.51 -0.07 -15.20
C LEU A 47 -0.01 -0.08 -14.93
N ARG A 48 0.82 -0.29 -15.96
CA ARG A 48 2.29 -0.30 -15.83
C ARG A 48 2.82 1.04 -15.32
N THR A 49 2.31 2.15 -15.85
CA THR A 49 2.69 3.50 -15.40
C THR A 49 2.31 3.72 -13.94
N THR A 50 1.10 3.34 -13.56
CA THR A 50 0.60 3.47 -12.19
C THR A 50 1.42 2.63 -11.20
N TYR A 51 1.76 1.39 -11.56
CA TYR A 51 2.68 0.57 -10.73
C TYR A 51 4.08 1.16 -10.62
N SER A 52 4.55 1.90 -11.62
CA SER A 52 5.82 2.61 -11.54
C SER A 52 5.74 3.76 -10.53
N VAL A 53 4.64 4.50 -10.50
CA VAL A 53 4.39 5.56 -9.50
C VAL A 53 4.35 4.99 -8.08
N ILE A 54 3.65 3.86 -7.88
CA ILE A 54 3.60 3.18 -6.57
C ILE A 54 5.00 2.77 -6.11
N ARG A 55 5.83 2.22 -7.01
CA ARG A 55 7.22 1.84 -6.70
C ARG A 55 8.08 3.04 -6.32
N ILE A 56 7.95 4.15 -7.03
CA ILE A 56 8.65 5.38 -6.67
C ILE A 56 8.22 5.84 -5.28
N GLY A 57 6.91 5.84 -5.00
CA GLY A 57 6.38 6.14 -3.66
C GLY A 57 6.96 5.23 -2.59
N LEU A 58 7.05 3.92 -2.85
CA LEU A 58 7.62 2.94 -1.93
C LEU A 58 9.12 3.20 -1.66
N PHE A 59 9.91 3.48 -2.68
CA PHE A 59 11.31 3.86 -2.49
C PHE A 59 11.45 5.10 -1.62
N ILE A 60 10.66 6.14 -1.87
CA ILE A 60 10.68 7.37 -1.07
C ILE A 60 10.32 7.08 0.39
N ILE A 61 9.29 6.24 0.65
CA ILE A 61 8.90 5.83 2.01
C ILE A 61 10.02 5.08 2.72
N ILE A 62 10.66 4.13 2.04
CA ILE A 62 11.76 3.34 2.62
C ILE A 62 12.95 4.25 2.96
N PHE A 63 13.40 5.10 2.02
CA PHE A 63 14.53 5.99 2.27
C PHE A 63 14.24 7.02 3.36
N SER A 64 13.06 7.63 3.36
CA SER A 64 12.66 8.56 4.42
C SER A 64 12.49 7.85 5.77
N GLY A 65 12.00 6.60 5.78
CA GLY A 65 11.90 5.77 6.97
C GLY A 65 13.26 5.43 7.58
N ILE A 66 14.25 5.05 6.75
CA ILE A 66 15.64 4.86 7.17
C ILE A 66 16.23 6.18 7.70
N GLY A 67 15.95 7.29 7.03
CA GLY A 67 16.37 8.61 7.50
C GLY A 67 15.82 8.94 8.90
N TYR A 68 14.55 8.61 9.17
CA TYR A 68 13.97 8.77 10.52
C TYR A 68 14.63 7.85 11.54
N LEU A 69 14.89 6.58 11.19
CA LEU A 69 15.59 5.64 12.06
C LEU A 69 16.96 6.19 12.49
N LEU A 70 17.74 6.67 11.53
CA LEU A 70 19.05 7.28 11.78
C LEU A 70 18.92 8.54 12.64
N LEU A 71 17.98 9.42 12.31
CA LEU A 71 17.75 10.65 13.05
C LEU A 71 17.41 10.37 14.54
N TYR A 72 16.49 9.41 14.79
CA TYR A 72 16.10 9.05 16.16
C TYR A 72 17.25 8.40 16.94
N ARG A 73 18.04 7.53 16.29
CA ARG A 73 19.25 6.96 16.90
C ARG A 73 20.27 8.03 17.29
N LEU A 74 20.55 8.96 16.40
CA LEU A 74 21.52 10.03 16.64
C LEU A 74 21.05 11.05 17.66
N THR A 75 19.74 11.18 17.87
CA THR A 75 19.16 12.13 18.83
C THR A 75 18.80 11.52 20.17
N GLY A 76 19.01 10.21 20.36
CA GLY A 76 18.68 9.50 21.60
C GLY A 76 17.18 9.34 21.86
N VAL A 77 16.35 9.43 20.82
CA VAL A 77 14.88 9.26 20.92
C VAL A 77 14.51 7.79 20.66
N ASP A 78 15.19 6.87 21.37
CA ASP A 78 15.05 5.43 21.15
C ASP A 78 13.68 4.86 21.56
N TRP A 79 12.96 5.50 22.47
CA TRP A 79 11.65 5.05 22.93
C TRP A 79 10.61 4.91 21.80
N TYR A 80 10.70 5.73 20.76
CA TYR A 80 9.81 5.63 19.60
C TYR A 80 10.07 4.35 18.79
N LEU A 81 11.31 3.92 18.70
CA LEU A 81 11.72 2.72 17.97
C LEU A 81 11.28 1.42 18.67
N LEU A 82 10.97 1.51 19.98
CA LEU A 82 10.47 0.40 20.78
C LEU A 82 8.94 0.30 20.76
N SER A 83 8.24 1.26 20.13
CA SER A 83 6.79 1.29 20.11
C SER A 83 6.19 0.22 19.19
N ASP A 84 5.11 -0.41 19.62
CA ASP A 84 4.34 -1.39 18.84
C ASP A 84 3.89 -0.84 17.50
N LYS A 85 3.50 0.42 17.49
CA LYS A 85 3.09 1.16 16.29
C LYS A 85 4.22 1.30 15.26
N TYR A 86 5.46 1.49 15.71
CA TYR A 86 6.62 1.56 14.82
C TYR A 86 6.82 0.21 14.11
N TRP A 87 6.83 -0.89 14.88
CA TRP A 87 7.00 -2.24 14.33
C TRP A 87 5.85 -2.65 13.41
N ALA A 88 4.62 -2.27 13.73
CA ALA A 88 3.47 -2.49 12.84
C ALA A 88 3.66 -1.78 11.49
N LYS A 89 4.11 -0.51 11.47
CA LYS A 89 4.42 0.21 10.22
C LYS A 89 5.52 -0.45 9.42
N MET A 90 6.59 -0.91 10.07
CA MET A 90 7.68 -1.61 9.40
C MET A 90 7.19 -2.92 8.76
N SER A 91 6.37 -3.70 9.47
CA SER A 91 5.77 -4.93 8.96
C SER A 91 4.86 -4.68 7.77
N ILE A 92 4.00 -3.66 7.81
CA ILE A 92 3.12 -3.30 6.71
C ILE A 92 3.92 -2.81 5.50
N THR A 93 4.98 -2.01 5.72
CA THR A 93 5.87 -1.57 4.63
C THR A 93 6.56 -2.77 3.97
N LEU A 94 6.99 -3.76 4.75
CA LEU A 94 7.54 -5.01 4.22
C LEU A 94 6.50 -5.79 3.41
N ILE A 95 5.25 -5.85 3.87
CA ILE A 95 4.16 -6.49 3.13
C ILE A 95 3.92 -5.77 1.80
N ILE A 96 3.93 -4.43 1.76
CA ILE A 96 3.82 -3.66 0.51
C ILE A 96 4.95 -4.03 -0.45
N LEU A 97 6.19 -4.10 0.04
CA LEU A 97 7.36 -4.46 -0.76
C LEU A 97 7.23 -5.89 -1.33
N LEU A 98 6.92 -6.87 -0.47
CA LEU A 98 6.74 -8.26 -0.89
C LEU A 98 5.59 -8.40 -1.89
N ASN A 99 4.47 -7.74 -1.65
CA ASN A 99 3.33 -7.74 -2.57
C ASN A 99 3.70 -7.14 -3.93
N ALA A 100 4.48 -6.07 -3.98
CA ALA A 100 4.97 -5.48 -5.23
C ALA A 100 5.85 -6.45 -6.03
N VAL A 101 6.71 -7.21 -5.35
CA VAL A 101 7.54 -8.27 -5.96
C VAL A 101 6.68 -9.41 -6.48
N LEU A 102 5.72 -9.89 -5.68
CA LEU A 102 4.84 -11.01 -6.06
C LEU A 102 3.96 -10.66 -7.27
N ILE A 103 3.44 -9.44 -7.35
CA ILE A 103 2.71 -8.95 -8.53
C ILE A 103 3.64 -8.92 -9.75
N GLN A 104 4.86 -8.42 -9.60
CA GLN A 104 5.83 -8.34 -10.70
C GLN A 104 6.23 -9.73 -11.20
N MET A 105 6.39 -10.71 -10.31
CA MET A 105 6.67 -12.11 -10.63
C MET A 105 5.44 -12.87 -11.17
N ARG A 106 4.26 -12.22 -11.21
CA ARG A 106 2.98 -12.85 -11.56
C ARG A 106 2.64 -14.09 -10.70
N SER A 107 3.14 -14.13 -9.47
CA SER A 107 2.96 -15.24 -8.52
C SER A 107 1.60 -15.19 -7.82
N ILE A 108 0.94 -14.05 -7.83
CA ILE A 108 -0.39 -13.85 -7.25
C ILE A 108 -1.33 -13.20 -8.28
N PRO A 109 -2.64 -13.50 -8.22
CA PRO A 109 -3.60 -12.87 -9.10
C PRO A 109 -3.70 -11.36 -8.83
N MET A 110 -3.86 -10.57 -9.89
CA MET A 110 -3.85 -9.09 -9.80
C MET A 110 -4.91 -8.54 -8.84
N TRP A 111 -6.10 -9.15 -8.77
CA TRP A 111 -7.16 -8.71 -7.85
C TRP A 111 -6.77 -8.85 -6.37
N LEU A 112 -6.04 -9.92 -6.02
CA LEU A 112 -5.56 -10.13 -4.65
C LEU A 112 -4.40 -9.18 -4.33
N GLY A 113 -3.45 -9.07 -5.26
CA GLY A 113 -2.33 -8.12 -5.11
C GLY A 113 -2.80 -6.67 -5.00
N GLY A 114 -3.84 -6.29 -5.77
CA GLY A 114 -4.49 -4.99 -5.69
C GLY A 114 -5.15 -4.75 -4.33
N ALA A 115 -5.93 -5.71 -3.83
CA ALA A 115 -6.54 -5.64 -2.51
C ALA A 115 -5.51 -5.44 -1.38
N ILE A 116 -4.44 -6.25 -1.39
CA ILE A 116 -3.35 -6.14 -0.41
C ILE A 116 -2.68 -4.76 -0.54
N SER A 117 -2.35 -4.32 -1.76
CA SER A 117 -1.70 -3.04 -2.00
C SER A 117 -2.56 -1.88 -1.50
N LEU A 118 -3.81 -1.81 -1.94
CA LEU A 118 -4.74 -0.74 -1.56
C LEU A 118 -4.88 -0.64 -0.03
N THR A 119 -5.19 -1.77 0.60
CA THR A 119 -5.40 -1.82 2.05
C THR A 119 -4.13 -1.43 2.81
N SER A 120 -2.96 -1.94 2.41
CA SER A 120 -1.70 -1.68 3.09
C SER A 120 -1.31 -0.20 3.03
N TRP A 121 -1.45 0.46 1.87
CA TRP A 121 -1.15 1.87 1.71
C TRP A 121 -2.06 2.76 2.56
N TYR A 122 -3.37 2.50 2.53
CA TYR A 122 -4.31 3.25 3.37
C TYR A 122 -4.08 3.00 4.86
N PHE A 123 -3.82 1.74 5.25
CA PHE A 123 -3.59 1.40 6.64
C PHE A 123 -2.29 2.03 7.18
N ALA A 124 -1.21 2.01 6.39
CA ALA A 124 0.04 2.70 6.74
C ALA A 124 -0.17 4.21 6.91
N MET A 125 -0.95 4.83 6.02
CA MET A 125 -1.34 6.25 6.11
C MET A 125 -2.12 6.53 7.41
N PHE A 126 -3.16 5.74 7.72
CA PHE A 126 -3.94 5.89 8.95
C PHE A 126 -3.08 5.74 10.21
N LEU A 127 -2.20 4.73 10.26
CA LEU A 127 -1.23 4.60 11.34
C LEU A 127 -0.28 5.80 11.44
N GLY A 128 -0.03 6.50 10.33
CA GLY A 128 0.76 7.73 10.31
C GLY A 128 0.06 8.90 11.01
N ILE A 129 -1.22 9.06 10.73
CA ILE A 129 -2.05 10.19 11.19
C ILE A 129 -2.53 9.97 12.62
N TRP A 130 -2.86 8.75 13.00
CA TRP A 130 -3.43 8.45 14.31
C TRP A 130 -2.38 8.58 15.42
N ARG A 131 -2.43 9.68 16.15
CA ARG A 131 -1.59 9.92 17.34
C ARG A 131 -2.28 9.34 18.57
N GLY A 132 -1.50 8.76 19.52
CA GLY A 132 -2.06 8.21 20.77
C GLY A 132 -2.86 6.91 20.57
N LEU A 133 -2.45 6.07 19.62
CA LEU A 133 -3.03 4.74 19.45
C LEU A 133 -2.44 3.80 20.51
N ASP A 134 -3.24 3.45 21.51
CA ASP A 134 -2.89 2.52 22.61
C ASP A 134 -3.29 1.09 22.24
N MET A 135 -2.73 0.58 21.16
CA MET A 135 -2.92 -0.81 20.72
C MET A 135 -1.58 -1.52 20.66
N THR A 136 -1.60 -2.78 21.05
CA THR A 136 -0.44 -3.67 20.92
C THR A 136 -0.16 -3.99 19.45
N PHE A 137 1.07 -4.42 19.16
CA PHE A 137 1.49 -4.85 17.83
C PHE A 137 0.56 -5.90 17.23
N SER A 138 0.14 -6.90 18.02
CA SER A 138 -0.75 -7.98 17.58
C SER A 138 -2.17 -7.50 17.26
N GLU A 139 -2.70 -6.56 18.04
CA GLU A 139 -4.01 -5.96 17.77
C GLU A 139 -4.00 -5.15 16.46
N ILE A 140 -2.96 -4.34 16.24
CA ILE A 140 -2.80 -3.59 15.00
C ILE A 140 -2.73 -4.52 13.79
N LEU A 141 -1.93 -5.60 13.87
CA LEU A 141 -1.86 -6.58 12.79
C LEU A 141 -3.17 -7.37 12.61
N GLY A 142 -3.87 -7.68 13.69
CA GLY A 142 -5.17 -8.34 13.63
C GLY A 142 -6.20 -7.48 12.87
N VAL A 143 -6.29 -6.19 13.20
CA VAL A 143 -7.17 -5.23 12.49
C VAL A 143 -6.74 -5.08 11.03
N TYR A 144 -5.43 -5.03 10.76
CA TYR A 144 -4.91 -4.96 9.39
C TYR A 144 -5.31 -6.19 8.56
N VAL A 145 -5.13 -7.41 9.09
CA VAL A 145 -5.51 -8.65 8.39
C VAL A 145 -7.02 -8.68 8.12
N ALA A 146 -7.84 -8.31 9.11
CA ALA A 146 -9.29 -8.19 8.94
C ALA A 146 -9.65 -7.19 7.83
N ALA A 147 -8.99 -6.02 7.80
CA ALA A 147 -9.20 -5.03 6.74
C ALA A 147 -8.83 -5.58 5.35
N VAL A 148 -7.70 -6.29 5.21
CA VAL A 148 -7.30 -6.93 3.95
C VAL A 148 -8.36 -7.93 3.49
N LEU A 149 -8.86 -8.79 4.38
CA LEU A 149 -9.89 -9.79 4.05
C LEU A 149 -11.20 -9.13 3.60
N ILE A 150 -11.63 -8.08 4.30
CA ILE A 150 -12.84 -7.32 3.95
C ILE A 150 -12.69 -6.68 2.56
N VAL A 151 -11.59 -5.97 2.32
CA VAL A 151 -11.34 -5.31 1.02
C VAL A 151 -11.22 -6.34 -0.10
N ALA A 152 -10.50 -7.43 0.12
CA ALA A 152 -10.37 -8.52 -0.86
C ALA A 152 -11.73 -9.13 -1.20
N TYR A 153 -12.59 -9.35 -0.20
CA TYR A 153 -13.95 -9.85 -0.40
C TYR A 153 -14.81 -8.87 -1.19
N VAL A 154 -14.78 -7.57 -0.82
CA VAL A 154 -15.53 -6.52 -1.53
C VAL A 154 -15.09 -6.42 -2.99
N LEU A 155 -13.78 -6.38 -3.26
CA LEU A 155 -13.26 -6.33 -4.62
C LEU A 155 -13.60 -7.60 -5.42
N HIS A 156 -13.59 -8.77 -4.77
CA HIS A 156 -14.03 -10.01 -5.40
C HIS A 156 -15.52 -9.96 -5.78
N LEU A 157 -16.38 -9.44 -4.91
CA LEU A 157 -17.81 -9.26 -5.20
C LEU A 157 -18.02 -8.27 -6.36
N ILE A 158 -17.35 -7.13 -6.34
CA ILE A 158 -17.42 -6.12 -7.43
C ILE A 158 -17.03 -6.78 -8.75
N LYS A 159 -15.90 -7.51 -8.77
CA LYS A 159 -15.45 -8.25 -9.95
C LYS A 159 -16.52 -9.23 -10.43
N LYS A 160 -17.09 -10.03 -9.53
CA LYS A 160 -18.13 -11.02 -9.88
C LYS A 160 -19.35 -10.35 -10.48
N ILE A 161 -19.89 -9.29 -9.86
CA ILE A 161 -21.04 -8.54 -10.35
C ILE A 161 -20.76 -7.92 -11.73
N MET A 162 -19.57 -7.35 -11.92
CA MET A 162 -19.18 -6.80 -13.22
C MET A 162 -19.10 -7.88 -14.29
N CYS A 163 -18.50 -9.02 -14.00
CA CYS A 163 -18.43 -10.15 -14.91
C CYS A 163 -19.79 -10.70 -15.31
N GLU A 164 -20.71 -10.89 -14.36
CA GLU A 164 -22.08 -11.36 -14.64
C GLU A 164 -22.85 -10.36 -15.50
N ARG A 165 -22.70 -9.05 -15.25
CA ARG A 165 -23.39 -7.99 -15.99
C ARG A 165 -22.97 -7.91 -17.44
N TYR A 166 -21.71 -8.16 -17.76
CA TYR A 166 -21.16 -8.03 -19.10
C TYR A 166 -21.03 -9.37 -19.85
N LYS A 167 -21.42 -10.52 -19.27
CA LYS A 167 -21.41 -11.89 -19.84
C LYS A 167 -20.10 -12.31 -20.56
N LYS A 168 -18.97 -11.70 -20.25
CA LYS A 168 -17.73 -11.84 -21.04
C LYS A 168 -16.47 -12.25 -20.25
N CYS A 169 -16.53 -12.48 -18.93
CA CYS A 169 -15.34 -12.88 -18.19
C CYS A 169 -15.02 -14.36 -18.36
N LYS A 170 -14.15 -14.69 -19.31
CA LYS A 170 -13.31 -15.90 -19.26
C LYS A 170 -11.95 -15.49 -18.69
N ILE A 171 -11.82 -15.48 -17.37
CA ILE A 171 -10.51 -15.38 -16.68
C ILE A 171 -10.49 -16.45 -15.58
#